data_0c39f8e6118cf505067153bfe69d52ea
#
_entry.id   0c39f8e6118cf505067153bfe69d52ea
#
_cell.length_a   1.000
_cell.length_b   1.000
_cell.length_c   1.000
_cell.angle_alpha   90.00
_cell.angle_beta   90.00
_cell.angle_gamma   90.00
#
_symmetry.space_group_name_H-M   'P 1'
#
loop_
_entity.id
_entity.type
_entity.pdbx_description
1 polymer ?
#
loop_
_entity_poly.entity_id
_entity_poly.type
_entity_poly.pdbx_seq_one_letter_code
_entity_poly.pdbx_strand_id
1 'polypeptide(L)'
;MDGRRRSNSDQHSEQTMTTTRTTPPTISRETDLSGLDYKWGFVTDVDLDLAPKGVNEDIVRLISAKKNEPEWLLEWRLKAFRHWRKQADEHQEPTWAKVKYPPIDYQDMYYYAAPKRKTASPKSMDEVDPELLEAFEKLGVPLHEREKLAGVAVDAVFDSVSVATTFAEKLEELGIIFCSFNEAVQKHPDLVKKYLGSVVPYTDNFFASLNSAVFSDGSFAYVPKGVRCPIELMTYFRINTEGSGQFERTLIIAEDGAFVSYLEGCTAPIRKTSQLHAAVVELVALDNSEIKYSTVQNWFPGTKDGQGGVYNFVTKRGRADRNAKISWTQVETGSAITWKYPSVILRGDNSVGEFYSVALTNNYQQADTGTKMIHIGKNTKSTIVAKGISAGHGQNTYRGQVKIMPGAENATNHTQCDSLLIGPESGAHTMPYIEVQNPTARLEHEASTSKVSDDQLFYLMQRGISEEEAHHMIITGWSRDVIKELPFEFAMEASQLLKVSLEGAVG
;
A
#
# COMPACT_ATOMS: atom_id res chain seq x y z
N MET A 1 4.30 -48.40 -66.26
CA MET A 1 5.66 -48.75 -66.67
C MET A 1 6.53 -48.55 -65.46
N ASP A 2 6.74 -49.59 -64.79
CA ASP A 2 7.90 -50.48 -64.74
C ASP A 2 9.03 -49.80 -63.95
N GLY A 3 9.59 -50.35 -62.95
CA GLY A 3 9.67 -51.68 -62.44
C GLY A 3 10.85 -51.84 -61.48
N ARG A 4 10.56 -52.69 -60.47
CA ARG A 4 11.47 -53.67 -59.86
C ARG A 4 12.67 -53.19 -59.02
N ARG A 5 12.61 -53.45 -57.69
CA ARG A 5 12.95 -54.72 -56.97
C ARG A 5 14.44 -55.01 -56.85
N ARG A 6 14.94 -55.16 -55.65
CA ARG A 6 15.44 -56.34 -54.86
C ARG A 6 16.59 -55.84 -53.93
N SER A 7 16.85 -56.30 -52.82
CA SER A 7 16.52 -57.29 -51.82
C SER A 7 17.78 -57.51 -50.93
N ASN A 8 17.50 -57.68 -49.64
CA ASN A 8 18.22 -58.48 -48.63
C ASN A 8 19.72 -58.41 -48.42
N SER A 9 20.10 -58.21 -47.19
CA SER A 9 20.56 -59.32 -46.32
C SER A 9 20.88 -58.82 -44.88
N ASP A 10 20.45 -59.66 -43.95
CA ASP A 10 20.63 -59.60 -42.51
C ASP A 10 22.13 -59.55 -42.11
N GLN A 11 22.45 -58.81 -41.06
CA GLN A 11 23.40 -59.27 -40.01
C GLN A 11 23.09 -58.62 -38.70
N HIS A 12 22.76 -59.48 -37.73
CA HIS A 12 22.69 -59.21 -36.30
C HIS A 12 24.04 -58.74 -35.76
N SER A 13 24.03 -57.64 -35.00
CA SER A 13 25.04 -57.46 -33.94
C SER A 13 24.40 -56.77 -32.76
N GLU A 14 24.30 -57.51 -31.67
CA GLU A 14 24.00 -57.04 -30.32
C GLU A 14 24.93 -55.89 -29.94
N GLN A 15 24.37 -54.71 -29.65
CA GLN A 15 25.08 -53.68 -28.91
C GLN A 15 24.27 -53.29 -27.68
N THR A 16 24.88 -53.60 -26.55
CA THR A 16 24.55 -53.31 -25.18
C THR A 16 24.12 -51.84 -25.01
N MET A 17 22.86 -51.61 -24.63
CA MET A 17 22.37 -50.28 -24.19
C MET A 17 22.97 -49.92 -22.84
N THR A 18 23.95 -49.05 -22.83
CA THR A 18 24.40 -48.33 -21.65
C THR A 18 23.47 -47.10 -21.46
N THR A 19 22.53 -47.18 -20.51
CA THR A 19 21.72 -46.08 -20.09
C THR A 19 22.56 -45.05 -19.35
N THR A 20 23.05 -44.03 -20.04
CA THR A 20 23.56 -42.81 -19.43
C THR A 20 22.35 -41.98 -18.93
N ARG A 21 22.14 -41.97 -17.59
CA ARG A 21 21.29 -40.97 -16.93
C ARG A 21 21.90 -39.59 -17.19
N THR A 22 21.32 -38.83 -18.09
CA THR A 22 21.55 -37.39 -18.18
C THR A 22 20.81 -36.71 -17.06
N THR A 23 21.54 -36.25 -16.07
CA THR A 23 21.07 -35.28 -15.07
C THR A 23 20.61 -34.03 -15.80
N PRO A 24 19.44 -33.45 -15.49
CA PRO A 24 19.05 -32.17 -16.10
C PRO A 24 20.02 -31.09 -15.67
N PRO A 25 20.32 -30.12 -16.51
CA PRO A 25 21.22 -29.03 -16.16
C PRO A 25 20.62 -28.21 -15.04
N THR A 26 21.32 -28.20 -13.92
CA THR A 26 21.08 -27.28 -12.80
C THR A 26 21.35 -25.87 -13.34
N ILE A 27 20.29 -25.13 -13.68
CA ILE A 27 20.39 -23.70 -13.99
C ILE A 27 20.37 -22.97 -12.64
N SER A 28 21.51 -22.95 -11.95
CA SER A 28 21.80 -21.96 -10.92
C SER A 28 22.56 -20.80 -11.58
N ARG A 29 21.88 -19.95 -12.31
CA ARG A 29 22.31 -18.58 -12.46
C ARG A 29 21.67 -17.79 -11.36
N GLU A 30 22.35 -17.67 -10.23
CA GLU A 30 22.16 -16.55 -9.30
C GLU A 30 22.36 -15.29 -10.13
N THR A 31 21.26 -14.63 -10.49
CA THR A 31 21.32 -13.29 -11.05
C THR A 31 21.80 -12.41 -9.92
N ASP A 32 22.98 -11.84 -10.08
CA ASP A 32 23.55 -10.89 -9.14
C ASP A 32 22.60 -9.69 -9.03
N LEU A 33 21.94 -9.55 -7.89
CA LEU A 33 21.04 -8.44 -7.58
C LEU A 33 21.76 -7.28 -6.87
N SER A 34 23.11 -7.42 -6.65
CA SER A 34 23.94 -6.44 -5.95
C SER A 34 24.14 -5.10 -6.70
N GLY A 35 23.71 -5.03 -7.97
CA GLY A 35 23.75 -3.81 -8.78
C GLY A 35 22.48 -2.94 -8.73
N LEU A 36 21.52 -3.25 -7.86
CA LEU A 36 20.31 -2.43 -7.66
C LEU A 36 20.53 -1.50 -6.48
N ASP A 37 20.58 -0.19 -6.72
CA ASP A 37 20.77 0.87 -5.70
C ASP A 37 19.53 1.06 -4.80
N TYR A 38 18.78 0.00 -4.51
CA TYR A 38 17.63 0.03 -3.63
C TYR A 38 18.08 -0.29 -2.18
N LYS A 39 18.48 0.76 -1.43
CA LYS A 39 19.05 0.62 -0.06
C LYS A 39 18.15 -0.09 0.95
N TRP A 40 16.84 -0.12 0.72
CA TRP A 40 15.86 -0.83 1.57
C TRP A 40 15.66 -2.30 1.19
N GLY A 41 16.36 -2.77 0.15
CA GLY A 41 16.22 -4.11 -0.42
C GLY A 41 16.87 -5.26 0.36
N PHE A 42 17.49 -5.00 1.52
CA PHE A 42 18.10 -6.04 2.35
C PHE A 42 17.07 -7.00 2.94
N VAL A 43 17.50 -8.23 3.22
CA VAL A 43 16.71 -9.26 3.92
C VAL A 43 17.21 -9.35 5.36
N THR A 44 16.30 -9.42 6.32
CA THR A 44 16.63 -9.69 7.72
C THR A 44 16.55 -11.18 7.96
N ASP A 45 17.64 -11.78 8.48
CA ASP A 45 17.73 -13.22 8.76
C ASP A 45 17.16 -13.49 10.17
N VAL A 46 15.90 -13.89 10.22
CA VAL A 46 15.22 -14.25 11.47
C VAL A 46 14.51 -15.58 11.32
N ASP A 47 14.53 -16.37 12.37
CA ASP A 47 13.75 -17.62 12.47
C ASP A 47 12.25 -17.33 12.38
N LEU A 48 11.55 -17.96 11.45
CA LEU A 48 10.15 -17.70 11.16
C LEU A 48 9.23 -18.85 11.60
N ASP A 49 8.07 -18.48 12.11
CA ASP A 49 6.90 -19.35 12.28
C ASP A 49 5.95 -19.11 11.08
N LEU A 50 5.91 -20.07 10.16
CA LEU A 50 5.14 -20.00 8.93
C LEU A 50 3.90 -20.90 9.01
N ALA A 51 2.75 -20.36 8.60
CA ALA A 51 1.60 -21.20 8.28
C ALA A 51 1.85 -21.98 6.97
N PRO A 52 1.14 -23.09 6.71
CA PRO A 52 1.15 -23.71 5.39
C PRO A 52 0.72 -22.73 4.31
N LYS A 53 1.20 -22.92 3.06
CA LYS A 53 0.77 -22.13 1.90
C LYS A 53 -0.70 -22.37 1.56
N GLY A 54 -1.30 -21.38 0.92
CA GLY A 54 -2.67 -21.39 0.46
C GLY A 54 -3.67 -20.84 1.46
N VAL A 55 -4.88 -20.55 0.98
CA VAL A 55 -5.97 -20.02 1.79
C VAL A 55 -7.19 -20.95 1.77
N ASN A 56 -7.61 -21.37 2.95
CA ASN A 56 -8.79 -22.18 3.22
C ASN A 56 -9.30 -21.89 4.64
N GLU A 57 -10.41 -22.51 5.06
CA GLU A 57 -10.97 -22.29 6.40
C GLU A 57 -10.00 -22.71 7.51
N ASP A 58 -9.15 -23.74 7.31
CA ASP A 58 -8.20 -24.18 8.32
C ASP A 58 -7.09 -23.16 8.56
N ILE A 59 -6.60 -22.52 7.49
CA ILE A 59 -5.64 -21.39 7.58
C ILE A 59 -6.27 -20.20 8.28
N VAL A 60 -7.52 -19.85 7.98
CA VAL A 60 -8.24 -18.77 8.69
C VAL A 60 -8.36 -19.06 10.18
N ARG A 61 -8.72 -20.30 10.55
CA ARG A 61 -8.79 -20.75 11.94
C ARG A 61 -7.41 -20.75 12.61
N LEU A 62 -6.37 -21.16 11.88
CA LEU A 62 -4.98 -21.17 12.38
C LEU A 62 -4.51 -19.72 12.70
N ILE A 63 -4.76 -18.75 11.81
CA ILE A 63 -4.44 -17.34 12.04
C ILE A 63 -5.14 -16.84 13.30
N SER A 64 -6.45 -17.08 13.42
CA SER A 64 -7.26 -16.67 14.57
C SER A 64 -6.75 -17.30 15.88
N ALA A 65 -6.41 -18.58 15.85
CA ALA A 65 -5.85 -19.29 17.01
C ALA A 65 -4.48 -18.75 17.42
N LYS A 66 -3.57 -18.47 16.45
CA LYS A 66 -2.25 -17.87 16.72
C LYS A 66 -2.34 -16.48 17.33
N LYS A 67 -3.40 -15.74 17.02
CA LYS A 67 -3.70 -14.39 17.54
C LYS A 67 -4.54 -14.41 18.81
N ASN A 68 -4.97 -15.59 19.28
CA ASN A 68 -5.89 -15.76 20.43
C ASN A 68 -7.17 -14.93 20.28
N GLU A 69 -7.73 -14.87 19.09
CA GLU A 69 -8.89 -14.05 18.80
C GLU A 69 -10.18 -14.57 19.45
N PRO A 70 -11.11 -13.68 19.86
CA PRO A 70 -12.41 -14.08 20.33
C PRO A 70 -13.27 -14.69 19.21
N GLU A 71 -14.21 -15.59 19.57
CA GLU A 71 -15.05 -16.33 18.62
C GLU A 71 -15.78 -15.43 17.61
N TRP A 72 -16.27 -14.26 18.05
CA TRP A 72 -16.97 -13.33 17.15
C TRP A 72 -16.11 -12.85 15.97
N LEU A 73 -14.77 -12.70 16.19
CA LEU A 73 -13.85 -12.27 15.12
C LEU A 73 -13.54 -13.44 14.18
N LEU A 74 -13.38 -14.64 14.71
CA LEU A 74 -13.24 -15.85 13.90
C LEU A 74 -14.47 -16.06 12.99
N GLU A 75 -15.69 -15.93 13.54
CA GLU A 75 -16.91 -16.02 12.74
C GLU A 75 -16.96 -14.96 11.62
N TRP A 76 -16.54 -13.73 11.93
CA TRP A 76 -16.48 -12.65 10.96
C TRP A 76 -15.47 -12.96 9.83
N ARG A 77 -14.28 -13.48 10.17
CA ARG A 77 -13.28 -13.95 9.21
C ARG A 77 -13.79 -15.06 8.30
N LEU A 78 -14.47 -16.04 8.87
CA LEU A 78 -15.01 -17.17 8.10
C LEU A 78 -16.11 -16.71 7.15
N LYS A 79 -16.96 -15.74 7.53
CA LYS A 79 -17.93 -15.12 6.63
C LYS A 79 -17.24 -14.39 5.48
N ALA A 80 -16.17 -13.66 5.77
CA ALA A 80 -15.36 -12.98 4.76
C ALA A 80 -14.69 -13.98 3.81
N PHE A 81 -14.10 -15.04 4.34
CA PHE A 81 -13.47 -16.09 3.53
C PHE A 81 -14.47 -16.76 2.57
N ARG A 82 -15.64 -17.14 3.07
CA ARG A 82 -16.68 -17.77 2.22
C ARG A 82 -17.19 -16.83 1.13
N HIS A 83 -17.29 -15.54 1.44
CA HIS A 83 -17.65 -14.53 0.44
C HIS A 83 -16.54 -14.37 -0.61
N TRP A 84 -15.29 -14.25 -0.20
CA TRP A 84 -14.15 -14.19 -1.12
C TRP A 84 -14.02 -15.46 -1.96
N ARG A 85 -14.15 -16.64 -1.35
CA ARG A 85 -14.07 -17.93 -2.05
C ARG A 85 -15.09 -18.02 -3.17
N LYS A 86 -16.32 -17.61 -2.91
CA LYS A 86 -17.37 -17.55 -3.93
C LYS A 86 -16.96 -16.64 -5.09
N GLN A 87 -16.45 -15.45 -4.80
CA GLN A 87 -15.98 -14.52 -5.83
C GLN A 87 -14.81 -15.11 -6.64
N ALA A 88 -13.87 -15.80 -5.99
CA ALA A 88 -12.74 -16.42 -6.65
C ALA A 88 -13.18 -17.59 -7.57
N ASP A 89 -14.09 -18.45 -7.11
CA ASP A 89 -14.66 -19.55 -7.90
C ASP A 89 -15.47 -19.03 -9.10
N GLU A 90 -16.10 -17.87 -9.00
CA GLU A 90 -16.85 -17.19 -10.07
C GLU A 90 -15.95 -16.28 -10.93
N HIS A 91 -14.62 -16.28 -10.73
CA HIS A 91 -13.63 -15.43 -11.44
C HIS A 91 -13.97 -13.93 -11.40
N GLN A 92 -14.42 -13.45 -10.25
CA GLN A 92 -14.78 -12.04 -10.03
C GLN A 92 -13.61 -11.16 -9.56
N GLU A 93 -12.36 -11.61 -9.74
CA GLU A 93 -11.21 -10.72 -9.55
C GLU A 93 -11.36 -9.51 -10.48
N PRO A 94 -11.23 -8.28 -9.95
CA PRO A 94 -11.50 -7.10 -10.75
C PRO A 94 -10.52 -6.93 -11.92
N THR A 95 -11.04 -6.63 -13.10
CA THR A 95 -10.26 -6.44 -14.34
C THR A 95 -10.39 -5.02 -14.93
N TRP A 96 -11.10 -4.13 -14.25
CA TRP A 96 -11.40 -2.79 -14.75
C TRP A 96 -10.27 -1.79 -14.56
N ALA A 97 -9.31 -2.05 -13.65
CA ALA A 97 -8.14 -1.21 -13.50
C ALA A 97 -7.21 -1.32 -14.71
N LYS A 98 -6.59 -0.21 -15.08
CA LYS A 98 -5.69 -0.16 -16.24
C LYS A 98 -4.27 -0.59 -15.86
N VAL A 99 -4.16 -1.77 -15.31
CA VAL A 99 -2.92 -2.46 -14.95
C VAL A 99 -2.94 -3.88 -15.49
N LYS A 100 -1.79 -4.42 -15.82
CA LYS A 100 -1.64 -5.78 -16.34
C LYS A 100 -0.61 -6.51 -15.52
N TYR A 101 -0.97 -7.67 -14.98
CA TYR A 101 -0.11 -8.54 -14.22
C TYR A 101 -0.47 -10.01 -14.49
N PRO A 102 0.46 -10.96 -14.30
CA PRO A 102 0.16 -12.38 -14.36
C PRO A 102 -0.93 -12.77 -13.35
N PRO A 103 -1.73 -13.81 -13.62
CA PRO A 103 -2.68 -14.33 -12.64
C PRO A 103 -2.00 -14.63 -11.31
N ILE A 104 -2.63 -14.25 -10.21
CA ILE A 104 -2.13 -14.50 -8.86
C ILE A 104 -2.55 -15.91 -8.43
N ASP A 105 -1.58 -16.74 -8.06
CA ASP A 105 -1.87 -18.03 -7.43
C ASP A 105 -2.05 -17.85 -5.91
N TYR A 106 -3.31 -17.72 -5.51
CA TYR A 106 -3.68 -17.58 -4.09
C TYR A 106 -3.40 -18.84 -3.27
N GLN A 107 -3.02 -19.96 -3.88
CA GLN A 107 -2.66 -21.19 -3.17
C GLN A 107 -1.15 -21.36 -3.01
N ASP A 108 -0.33 -20.58 -3.71
CA ASP A 108 1.13 -20.61 -3.63
C ASP A 108 1.72 -19.43 -2.82
N MET A 109 1.05 -18.99 -1.75
CA MET A 109 1.59 -17.95 -0.85
C MET A 109 1.31 -18.27 0.61
N TYR A 110 2.16 -17.69 1.50
CA TYR A 110 1.95 -17.73 2.94
C TYR A 110 1.05 -16.57 3.38
N TYR A 111 0.03 -16.87 4.18
CA TYR A 111 -0.92 -15.89 4.75
C TYR A 111 -0.60 -15.51 6.18
N TYR A 112 0.37 -16.17 6.78
CA TYR A 112 0.90 -15.85 8.09
C TYR A 112 2.38 -16.18 8.14
N ALA A 113 3.20 -15.20 8.50
CA ALA A 113 4.62 -15.34 8.78
C ALA A 113 4.93 -14.45 9.99
N ALA A 114 5.63 -14.97 10.97
CA ALA A 114 6.00 -14.21 12.16
C ALA A 114 7.39 -14.64 12.64
N PRO A 115 8.22 -13.72 13.18
CA PRO A 115 9.43 -14.09 13.87
C PRO A 115 9.11 -15.04 15.03
N LYS A 116 9.91 -16.12 15.21
CA LYS A 116 9.81 -16.97 16.38
C LYS A 116 10.25 -16.19 17.61
N ARG A 117 9.30 -15.73 18.39
CA ARG A 117 9.56 -14.91 19.58
C ARG A 117 10.16 -15.73 20.69
N LYS A 118 11.20 -15.20 21.34
CA LYS A 118 11.74 -15.71 22.60
C LYS A 118 10.90 -15.29 23.81
N THR A 119 10.09 -14.21 23.69
CA THR A 119 9.24 -13.65 24.74
C THR A 119 7.88 -13.19 24.19
N ALA A 120 6.83 -13.25 25.01
CA ALA A 120 5.54 -12.64 24.70
C ALA A 120 5.69 -11.12 24.60
N SER A 121 4.93 -10.46 23.72
CA SER A 121 4.93 -9.01 23.39
C SER A 121 5.88 -8.13 24.21
N PRO A 122 6.96 -7.61 23.64
CA PRO A 122 7.96 -6.82 24.36
C PRO A 122 7.28 -5.58 24.97
N LYS A 123 7.57 -5.33 26.26
CA LYS A 123 7.05 -4.17 27.00
C LYS A 123 7.99 -2.97 26.91
N SER A 124 9.20 -3.18 26.46
CA SER A 124 10.20 -2.13 26.23
C SER A 124 11.05 -2.47 25.01
N MET A 125 11.72 -1.48 24.44
CA MET A 125 12.63 -1.65 23.31
C MET A 125 13.79 -2.61 23.60
N ASP A 126 14.23 -2.70 24.86
CA ASP A 126 15.31 -3.58 25.31
C ASP A 126 14.94 -5.06 25.23
N GLU A 127 13.65 -5.39 25.12
CA GLU A 127 13.12 -6.75 24.99
C GLU A 127 12.91 -7.17 23.52
N VAL A 128 13.08 -6.25 22.57
CA VAL A 128 12.96 -6.51 21.12
C VAL A 128 14.21 -7.24 20.64
N ASP A 129 14.04 -8.18 19.69
CA ASP A 129 15.15 -8.89 19.09
C ASP A 129 16.14 -7.91 18.45
N PRO A 130 17.45 -7.94 18.79
CA PRO A 130 18.45 -7.00 18.26
C PRO A 130 18.51 -6.98 16.72
N GLU A 131 18.27 -8.11 16.05
CA GLU A 131 18.30 -8.19 14.57
C GLU A 131 17.12 -7.41 13.96
N LEU A 132 15.96 -7.42 14.64
CA LEU A 132 14.80 -6.63 14.22
C LEU A 132 15.03 -5.14 14.47
N LEU A 133 15.62 -4.76 15.61
CA LEU A 133 15.98 -3.38 15.89
C LEU A 133 16.96 -2.84 14.85
N GLU A 134 18.03 -3.57 14.54
CA GLU A 134 19.00 -3.22 13.51
C GLU A 134 18.35 -3.05 12.13
N ALA A 135 17.36 -3.92 11.80
CA ALA A 135 16.62 -3.82 10.55
C ALA A 135 15.83 -2.49 10.47
N PHE A 136 15.12 -2.12 11.53
CA PHE A 136 14.37 -0.86 11.55
C PHE A 136 15.29 0.38 11.60
N GLU A 137 16.44 0.32 12.27
CA GLU A 137 17.44 1.37 12.22
C GLU A 137 18.01 1.58 10.81
N LYS A 138 18.34 0.50 10.09
CA LYS A 138 18.77 0.55 8.68
C LYS A 138 17.70 1.15 7.78
N LEU A 139 16.43 0.95 8.10
CA LEU A 139 15.31 1.56 7.39
C LEU A 139 15.12 3.03 7.72
N GLY A 140 15.81 3.54 8.76
CA GLY A 140 15.66 4.90 9.22
C GLY A 140 14.40 5.14 10.07
N VAL A 141 13.79 4.07 10.56
CA VAL A 141 12.63 4.14 11.47
C VAL A 141 13.12 4.58 12.85
N PRO A 142 12.57 5.67 13.41
CA PRO A 142 13.09 6.26 14.65
C PRO A 142 12.62 5.49 15.89
N LEU A 143 13.26 4.37 16.23
CA LEU A 143 12.90 3.58 17.41
C LEU A 143 13.55 4.06 18.71
N HIS A 144 14.71 4.73 18.69
CA HIS A 144 15.46 5.13 19.90
C HIS A 144 15.77 6.62 20.05
N GLU A 145 16.55 7.21 19.15
CA GLU A 145 17.07 8.57 19.37
C GLU A 145 16.16 9.68 18.81
N ARG A 146 15.48 9.44 17.71
CA ARG A 146 14.56 10.40 17.12
C ARG A 146 13.23 10.52 17.87
N GLU A 147 12.87 9.54 18.68
CA GLU A 147 11.70 9.56 19.57
C GLU A 147 11.67 10.82 20.45
N LYS A 148 12.82 11.20 21.01
CA LYS A 148 12.93 12.35 21.90
C LYS A 148 12.89 13.69 21.18
N LEU A 149 13.21 13.71 19.87
CA LEU A 149 13.36 14.94 19.09
C LEU A 149 12.18 15.20 18.14
N ALA A 150 11.52 14.17 17.63
CA ALA A 150 10.52 14.30 16.58
C ALA A 150 9.06 14.36 17.09
N GLY A 151 8.78 13.95 18.33
CA GLY A 151 7.41 13.92 18.85
C GLY A 151 6.49 12.97 18.06
N VAL A 152 7.02 11.82 17.61
CA VAL A 152 6.31 10.79 16.84
C VAL A 152 6.17 9.52 17.65
N ALA A 153 4.95 8.96 17.76
CA ALA A 153 4.74 7.62 18.29
C ALA A 153 4.77 6.61 17.15
N VAL A 154 5.57 5.56 17.29
CA VAL A 154 5.79 4.57 16.24
C VAL A 154 5.31 3.19 16.68
N ASP A 155 4.57 2.50 15.81
CA ASP A 155 4.28 1.07 15.86
C ASP A 155 4.99 0.38 14.69
N ALA A 156 5.92 -0.54 14.99
CA ALA A 156 6.72 -1.23 14.00
C ALA A 156 6.17 -2.64 13.76
N VAL A 157 5.75 -2.91 12.53
CA VAL A 157 5.16 -4.20 12.11
C VAL A 157 6.12 -4.94 11.17
N PHE A 158 6.47 -6.18 11.52
CA PHE A 158 7.32 -7.05 10.73
C PHE A 158 6.54 -8.29 10.31
N ASP A 159 6.35 -8.47 9.00
CA ASP A 159 5.46 -9.49 8.43
C ASP A 159 4.05 -9.45 9.11
N SER A 160 3.70 -10.47 9.87
CA SER A 160 2.36 -10.63 10.45
C SER A 160 2.22 -10.19 11.91
N VAL A 161 3.20 -9.49 12.49
CA VAL A 161 3.16 -9.12 13.90
C VAL A 161 3.75 -7.74 14.18
N SER A 162 3.13 -6.98 15.11
CA SER A 162 3.75 -5.80 15.70
C SER A 162 4.91 -6.24 16.62
N VAL A 163 6.06 -5.62 16.46
CA VAL A 163 7.28 -5.95 17.19
C VAL A 163 7.66 -4.91 18.23
N ALA A 164 7.19 -3.66 18.08
CA ALA A 164 7.45 -2.58 19.01
C ALA A 164 6.42 -1.47 18.87
N THR A 165 5.96 -0.88 19.98
CA THR A 165 5.13 0.32 20.00
C THR A 165 5.72 1.31 21.00
N THR A 166 5.92 2.56 20.58
CA THR A 166 6.53 3.62 21.40
C THR A 166 5.49 4.62 21.93
N PHE A 167 5.78 5.32 23.01
CA PHE A 167 4.92 6.35 23.62
C PHE A 167 3.51 5.89 24.05
N ALA A 168 3.21 4.60 24.09
CA ALA A 168 1.89 4.09 24.43
C ALA A 168 1.38 4.61 25.78
N GLU A 169 2.19 4.59 26.84
CA GLU A 169 1.84 5.09 28.18
C GLU A 169 1.48 6.57 28.18
N LYS A 170 2.24 7.40 27.45
CA LYS A 170 2.04 8.86 27.37
C LYS A 170 0.75 9.22 26.63
N LEU A 171 0.36 8.44 25.65
CA LEU A 171 -0.91 8.58 24.94
C LEU A 171 -2.08 8.11 25.81
N GLU A 172 -1.88 7.04 26.58
CA GLU A 172 -2.89 6.48 27.50
C GLU A 172 -3.27 7.47 28.59
N GLU A 173 -2.32 8.31 29.10
CA GLU A 173 -2.60 9.40 30.04
C GLU A 173 -3.64 10.40 29.48
N LEU A 174 -3.71 10.57 28.17
CA LEU A 174 -4.69 11.41 27.47
C LEU A 174 -5.95 10.64 27.06
N GLY A 175 -6.02 9.33 27.41
CA GLY A 175 -7.07 8.42 26.98
C GLY A 175 -6.98 8.03 25.50
N ILE A 176 -5.85 8.33 24.83
CA ILE A 176 -5.60 7.94 23.45
C ILE A 176 -5.11 6.49 23.44
N ILE A 177 -5.72 5.65 22.61
CA ILE A 177 -5.27 4.28 22.39
C ILE A 177 -4.51 4.27 21.08
N PHE A 178 -3.25 3.80 21.10
CA PHE A 178 -2.45 3.53 19.92
C PHE A 178 -1.69 2.24 20.12
N CYS A 179 -2.05 1.21 19.39
CA CYS A 179 -1.51 -0.14 19.56
C CYS A 179 -1.70 -0.96 18.27
N SER A 180 -1.13 -2.18 18.26
CA SER A 180 -1.42 -3.12 17.19
C SER A 180 -2.91 -3.51 17.16
N PHE A 181 -3.41 -3.88 15.98
CA PHE A 181 -4.81 -4.30 15.85
C PHE A 181 -5.12 -5.53 16.71
N ASN A 182 -4.18 -6.47 16.80
CA ASN A 182 -4.33 -7.65 17.65
C ASN A 182 -4.45 -7.28 19.13
N GLU A 183 -3.66 -6.34 19.61
CA GLU A 183 -3.76 -5.85 20.99
C GLU A 183 -5.11 -5.16 21.24
N ALA A 184 -5.59 -4.35 20.28
CA ALA A 184 -6.90 -3.72 20.37
C ALA A 184 -8.04 -4.74 20.47
N VAL A 185 -7.98 -5.84 19.71
CA VAL A 185 -8.96 -6.94 19.80
C VAL A 185 -9.00 -7.55 21.20
N GLN A 186 -7.86 -7.66 21.88
CA GLN A 186 -7.76 -8.24 23.21
C GLN A 186 -8.19 -7.26 24.32
N LYS A 187 -7.71 -6.02 24.26
CA LYS A 187 -7.90 -5.03 25.34
C LYS A 187 -9.14 -4.15 25.16
N HIS A 188 -9.56 -3.92 23.90
CA HIS A 188 -10.66 -3.01 23.56
C HIS A 188 -11.70 -3.65 22.61
N PRO A 189 -12.17 -4.88 22.89
CA PRO A 189 -13.01 -5.66 21.97
C PRO A 189 -14.31 -4.94 21.59
N ASP A 190 -14.91 -4.15 22.48
CA ASP A 190 -16.16 -3.43 22.22
C ASP A 190 -15.98 -2.33 21.18
N LEU A 191 -14.85 -1.59 21.22
CA LEU A 191 -14.53 -0.58 20.23
C LEU A 191 -14.27 -1.24 18.87
N VAL A 192 -13.46 -2.29 18.84
CA VAL A 192 -13.19 -3.02 17.60
C VAL A 192 -14.49 -3.57 17.02
N LYS A 193 -15.31 -4.25 17.81
CA LYS A 193 -16.57 -4.83 17.36
C LYS A 193 -17.56 -3.78 16.83
N LYS A 194 -17.57 -2.58 17.41
CA LYS A 194 -18.43 -1.47 17.00
C LYS A 194 -18.03 -0.90 15.64
N TYR A 195 -16.73 -0.80 15.36
CA TYR A 195 -16.25 -0.03 14.21
C TYR A 195 -15.63 -0.88 13.08
N LEU A 196 -15.13 -2.08 13.36
CA LEU A 196 -14.58 -2.98 12.34
C LEU A 196 -15.61 -3.29 11.25
N GLY A 197 -15.24 -3.02 10.00
CA GLY A 197 -16.12 -3.25 8.85
C GLY A 197 -17.25 -2.24 8.71
N SER A 198 -17.30 -1.18 9.56
CA SER A 198 -18.34 -0.16 9.49
C SER A 198 -18.18 0.80 8.31
N VAL A 199 -16.99 0.90 7.76
CA VAL A 199 -16.65 1.73 6.60
C VAL A 199 -16.19 0.88 5.42
N VAL A 200 -15.43 -0.18 5.69
CA VAL A 200 -15.06 -1.20 4.69
C VAL A 200 -15.61 -2.56 5.14
N PRO A 201 -16.85 -2.89 4.81
CA PRO A 201 -17.39 -4.21 5.08
C PRO A 201 -16.59 -5.28 4.32
N TYR A 202 -16.59 -6.50 4.82
CA TYR A 202 -15.90 -7.61 4.13
C TYR A 202 -16.43 -7.89 2.72
N THR A 203 -17.56 -7.31 2.34
CA THR A 203 -18.18 -7.40 1.01
C THR A 203 -17.84 -6.24 0.08
N ASP A 204 -16.95 -5.29 0.49
CA ASP A 204 -16.65 -4.07 -0.29
C ASP A 204 -16.06 -4.38 -1.68
N ASN A 205 -15.08 -5.24 -1.73
CA ASN A 205 -14.46 -5.70 -2.97
C ASN A 205 -13.66 -7.00 -2.74
N PHE A 206 -13.18 -7.62 -3.82
CA PHE A 206 -12.45 -8.88 -3.82
C PHE A 206 -11.27 -8.90 -2.85
N PHE A 207 -10.38 -7.89 -2.89
CA PHE A 207 -9.19 -7.83 -2.03
C PHE A 207 -9.53 -7.44 -0.58
N ALA A 208 -10.56 -6.63 -0.35
CA ALA A 208 -11.05 -6.34 1.00
C ALA A 208 -11.68 -7.59 1.64
N SER A 209 -12.35 -8.45 0.85
CA SER A 209 -12.86 -9.73 1.32
C SER A 209 -11.72 -10.66 1.74
N LEU A 210 -10.69 -10.81 0.89
CA LEU A 210 -9.50 -11.59 1.21
C LEU A 210 -8.79 -11.06 2.46
N ASN A 211 -8.52 -9.75 2.51
CA ASN A 211 -7.93 -9.13 3.68
C ASN A 211 -8.75 -9.44 4.94
N SER A 212 -10.06 -9.26 4.89
CA SER A 212 -10.95 -9.52 6.02
C SER A 212 -10.88 -10.95 6.54
N ALA A 213 -10.59 -11.93 5.67
CA ALA A 213 -10.42 -13.31 6.06
C ALA A 213 -9.07 -13.58 6.73
N VAL A 214 -7.99 -12.97 6.24
CA VAL A 214 -6.61 -13.39 6.57
C VAL A 214 -5.72 -12.31 7.19
N PHE A 215 -6.20 -11.07 7.41
CA PHE A 215 -5.35 -10.05 8.02
C PHE A 215 -4.74 -10.56 9.34
N SER A 216 -3.46 -10.32 9.52
CA SER A 216 -2.73 -10.87 10.66
C SER A 216 -2.42 -9.83 11.73
N ASP A 217 -2.22 -8.58 11.32
CA ASP A 217 -2.07 -7.43 12.22
C ASP A 217 -2.41 -6.12 11.47
N GLY A 218 -2.06 -5.01 12.06
CA GLY A 218 -2.28 -3.68 11.55
C GLY A 218 -2.26 -2.68 12.70
N SER A 219 -2.78 -1.49 12.47
CA SER A 219 -2.76 -0.43 13.45
C SER A 219 -4.17 -0.10 13.96
N PHE A 220 -4.27 0.16 15.26
CA PHE A 220 -5.48 0.66 15.88
C PHE A 220 -5.18 1.99 16.58
N ALA A 221 -5.96 3.03 16.26
CA ALA A 221 -5.91 4.30 16.95
C ALA A 221 -7.31 4.77 17.32
N TYR A 222 -7.47 5.18 18.60
CA TYR A 222 -8.70 5.79 19.11
C TYR A 222 -8.34 7.07 19.85
N VAL A 223 -8.93 8.17 19.43
CA VAL A 223 -8.76 9.48 20.09
C VAL A 223 -10.09 9.90 20.70
N PRO A 224 -10.17 10.05 22.05
CA PRO A 224 -11.39 10.34 22.73
C PRO A 224 -11.91 11.75 22.46
N LYS A 225 -13.17 11.98 22.81
CA LYS A 225 -13.91 13.22 22.59
C LYS A 225 -13.14 14.46 23.06
N GLY A 226 -12.99 15.43 22.15
CA GLY A 226 -12.38 16.74 22.43
C GLY A 226 -10.86 16.71 22.57
N VAL A 227 -10.22 15.55 22.45
CA VAL A 227 -8.76 15.41 22.57
C VAL A 227 -8.10 15.67 21.22
N ARG A 228 -7.08 16.52 21.22
CA ARG A 228 -6.17 16.68 20.08
C ARG A 228 -4.91 15.90 20.36
N CYS A 229 -4.64 14.87 19.55
CA CYS A 229 -3.41 14.10 19.67
C CYS A 229 -2.19 15.02 19.50
N PRO A 230 -1.32 15.14 20.51
CA PRO A 230 -0.25 16.13 20.51
C PRO A 230 0.96 15.75 19.66
N ILE A 231 1.04 14.51 19.23
CA ILE A 231 2.16 13.95 18.47
C ILE A 231 1.64 13.20 17.24
N GLU A 232 2.49 13.06 16.22
CA GLU A 232 2.19 12.22 15.06
C GLU A 232 2.17 10.74 15.48
N LEU A 233 1.17 10.00 15.00
CA LEU A 233 1.15 8.54 15.12
C LEU A 233 1.71 7.94 13.82
N MET A 234 2.58 6.96 13.93
CA MET A 234 3.20 6.33 12.77
C MET A 234 3.16 4.81 12.88
N THR A 235 2.81 4.13 11.80
CA THR A 235 3.05 2.70 11.67
C THR A 235 3.96 2.43 10.49
N TYR A 236 4.96 1.59 10.72
CA TYR A 236 5.91 1.19 9.69
C TYR A 236 5.77 -0.30 9.43
N PHE A 237 5.44 -0.66 8.18
CA PHE A 237 5.26 -2.04 7.75
C PHE A 237 6.46 -2.52 6.95
N ARG A 238 7.00 -3.67 7.35
CA ARG A 238 8.08 -4.35 6.66
C ARG A 238 7.67 -5.76 6.26
N ILE A 239 7.52 -6.03 4.96
CA ILE A 239 7.47 -7.40 4.45
C ILE A 239 8.90 -7.92 4.39
N ASN A 240 9.18 -9.10 4.92
CA ASN A 240 10.51 -9.71 4.85
C ASN A 240 10.48 -11.12 4.26
N THR A 241 9.43 -11.89 4.54
CA THR A 241 9.33 -13.31 4.16
C THR A 241 9.04 -13.47 2.67
N GLU A 242 9.87 -14.25 1.97
CA GLU A 242 9.65 -14.57 0.57
C GLU A 242 8.40 -15.44 0.37
N GLY A 243 7.62 -15.13 -0.66
CA GLY A 243 6.36 -15.83 -0.96
C GLY A 243 5.25 -15.58 0.04
N SER A 244 5.39 -14.61 0.96
CA SER A 244 4.30 -14.18 1.82
C SER A 244 3.48 -13.07 1.16
N GLY A 245 2.16 -13.11 1.37
CA GLY A 245 1.29 -11.97 1.21
C GLY A 245 1.28 -11.13 2.49
N GLN A 246 1.11 -9.82 2.36
CA GLN A 246 0.95 -8.90 3.46
C GLN A 246 -0.49 -8.38 3.50
N PHE A 247 -1.15 -8.58 4.64
CA PHE A 247 -2.57 -8.27 4.81
C PHE A 247 -2.76 -7.51 6.13
N GLU A 248 -2.58 -6.18 6.09
CA GLU A 248 -2.80 -5.34 7.27
C GLU A 248 -4.22 -4.80 7.32
N ARG A 249 -4.71 -4.54 8.53
CA ARG A 249 -5.96 -3.84 8.74
C ARG A 249 -5.79 -2.71 9.74
N THR A 250 -5.92 -1.47 9.27
CA THR A 250 -5.82 -0.27 10.09
C THR A 250 -7.21 0.30 10.37
N LEU A 251 -7.48 0.63 11.63
CA LEU A 251 -8.73 1.27 12.07
C LEU A 251 -8.40 2.48 12.93
N ILE A 252 -8.80 3.68 12.47
CA ILE A 252 -8.59 4.93 13.18
C ILE A 252 -9.95 5.58 13.47
N ILE A 253 -10.17 5.91 14.74
CA ILE A 253 -11.40 6.49 15.23
C ILE A 253 -11.07 7.82 15.92
N ALA A 254 -11.64 8.92 15.45
CA ALA A 254 -11.61 10.21 16.09
C ALA A 254 -13.01 10.54 16.58
N GLU A 255 -13.19 10.60 17.92
CA GLU A 255 -14.46 10.94 18.57
C GLU A 255 -14.79 12.43 18.35
N ASP A 256 -15.97 12.87 18.81
CA ASP A 256 -16.46 14.24 18.64
C ASP A 256 -15.41 15.30 19.03
N GLY A 257 -15.03 16.17 18.08
CA GLY A 257 -14.06 17.23 18.29
C GLY A 257 -12.62 16.78 18.45
N ALA A 258 -12.32 15.50 18.20
CA ALA A 258 -10.96 14.96 18.29
C ALA A 258 -10.11 15.30 17.05
N PHE A 259 -8.81 15.25 17.21
CA PHE A 259 -7.84 15.40 16.11
C PHE A 259 -6.76 14.33 16.18
N VAL A 260 -6.42 13.76 15.05
CA VAL A 260 -5.27 12.87 14.90
C VAL A 260 -4.60 13.07 13.54
N SER A 261 -3.27 13.05 13.56
CA SER A 261 -2.43 12.92 12.38
C SER A 261 -1.71 11.58 12.43
N TYR A 262 -1.83 10.82 11.35
CA TYR A 262 -1.32 9.46 11.26
C TYR A 262 -0.53 9.28 9.97
N LEU A 263 0.61 8.60 10.07
CA LEU A 263 1.47 8.28 8.97
C LEU A 263 1.67 6.77 8.81
N GLU A 264 1.67 6.31 7.59
CA GLU A 264 1.97 4.94 7.20
C GLU A 264 3.22 4.92 6.32
N GLY A 265 4.26 4.20 6.76
CA GLY A 265 5.45 3.90 5.98
C GLY A 265 5.52 2.42 5.64
N CYS A 266 5.92 2.08 4.40
CA CYS A 266 5.95 0.69 3.95
C CYS A 266 7.19 0.40 3.10
N THR A 267 7.84 -0.75 3.36
CA THR A 267 8.96 -1.24 2.52
C THR A 267 8.94 -2.77 2.36
N ALA A 268 9.59 -3.26 1.31
CA ALA A 268 9.84 -4.68 1.09
C ALA A 268 11.27 -4.91 0.56
N PRO A 269 11.89 -6.08 0.80
CA PRO A 269 13.19 -6.43 0.26
C PRO A 269 13.12 -6.71 -1.25
N ILE A 270 14.28 -6.71 -1.89
CA ILE A 270 14.43 -7.16 -3.27
C ILE A 270 14.14 -8.65 -3.35
N ARG A 271 13.18 -9.05 -4.19
CA ARG A 271 12.83 -10.44 -4.47
C ARG A 271 12.61 -10.66 -5.97
N LYS A 272 12.95 -11.86 -6.46
CA LYS A 272 12.69 -12.23 -7.87
C LYS A 272 11.22 -12.57 -8.12
N THR A 273 10.52 -12.98 -7.10
CA THR A 273 9.09 -13.32 -7.14
C THR A 273 8.25 -12.11 -6.77
N SER A 274 7.07 -12.01 -7.38
CA SER A 274 6.10 -10.97 -7.00
C SER A 274 5.49 -11.28 -5.63
N GLN A 275 5.21 -10.24 -4.87
CA GLN A 275 4.57 -10.33 -3.55
C GLN A 275 3.25 -9.56 -3.55
N LEU A 276 2.20 -10.13 -2.94
CA LEU A 276 0.90 -9.47 -2.82
C LEU A 276 0.83 -8.69 -1.51
N HIS A 277 0.55 -7.41 -1.62
CA HIS A 277 0.14 -6.56 -0.50
C HIS A 277 -1.31 -6.14 -0.69
N ALA A 278 -2.19 -6.56 0.21
CA ALA A 278 -3.61 -6.21 0.16
C ALA A 278 -4.09 -5.71 1.53
N ALA A 279 -3.93 -4.42 1.76
CA ALA A 279 -4.29 -3.78 3.02
C ALA A 279 -5.70 -3.17 3.01
N VAL A 280 -6.28 -3.01 4.19
CA VAL A 280 -7.54 -2.29 4.40
C VAL A 280 -7.35 -1.22 5.48
N VAL A 281 -7.79 0.00 5.19
CA VAL A 281 -7.80 1.12 6.13
C VAL A 281 -9.20 1.68 6.27
N GLU A 282 -9.66 1.79 7.51
CA GLU A 282 -10.94 2.39 7.88
C GLU A 282 -10.71 3.62 8.76
N LEU A 283 -11.22 4.78 8.34
CA LEU A 283 -11.22 6.00 9.13
C LEU A 283 -12.66 6.36 9.53
N VAL A 284 -12.85 6.63 10.81
CA VAL A 284 -14.12 7.05 11.39
C VAL A 284 -13.93 8.41 12.05
N ALA A 285 -14.32 9.48 11.36
CA ALA A 285 -14.31 10.84 11.89
C ALA A 285 -15.73 11.21 12.35
N LEU A 286 -15.95 11.25 13.67
CA LEU A 286 -17.23 11.64 14.25
C LEU A 286 -17.42 13.16 14.22
N ASP A 287 -18.49 13.68 14.79
CA ASP A 287 -18.86 15.09 14.68
C ASP A 287 -17.71 16.04 15.09
N ASN A 288 -17.43 17.05 14.27
CA ASN A 288 -16.40 18.09 14.48
C ASN A 288 -14.96 17.56 14.63
N SER A 289 -14.69 16.30 14.26
CA SER A 289 -13.35 15.71 14.35
C SER A 289 -12.55 15.89 13.06
N GLU A 290 -11.23 15.70 13.17
CA GLU A 290 -10.33 15.77 12.02
C GLU A 290 -9.33 14.60 12.06
N ILE A 291 -9.21 13.89 10.93
CA ILE A 291 -8.20 12.86 10.70
C ILE A 291 -7.35 13.26 9.49
N LYS A 292 -6.04 13.40 9.70
CA LYS A 292 -5.04 13.46 8.63
C LYS A 292 -4.38 12.10 8.52
N TYR A 293 -4.39 11.52 7.33
CA TYR A 293 -3.76 10.23 7.06
C TYR A 293 -2.77 10.38 5.91
N SER A 294 -1.51 10.21 6.20
CA SER A 294 -0.43 10.30 5.23
C SER A 294 0.19 8.93 4.96
N THR A 295 0.58 8.68 3.72
CA THR A 295 1.27 7.45 3.31
C THR A 295 2.49 7.82 2.49
N VAL A 296 3.65 7.28 2.88
CA VAL A 296 4.85 7.27 2.06
C VAL A 296 5.20 5.83 1.79
N GLN A 297 5.02 5.37 0.55
CA GLN A 297 5.21 3.97 0.18
C GLN A 297 6.42 3.81 -0.74
N ASN A 298 7.31 2.91 -0.32
CA ASN A 298 8.50 2.55 -1.05
C ASN A 298 8.65 1.02 -1.11
N TRP A 299 7.70 0.39 -1.78
CA TRP A 299 7.75 -1.03 -2.06
C TRP A 299 8.78 -1.34 -3.15
N PHE A 300 9.34 -2.53 -3.16
CA PHE A 300 10.23 -2.96 -4.25
C PHE A 300 9.48 -2.94 -5.60
N PRO A 301 9.96 -2.17 -6.58
CA PRO A 301 9.25 -1.94 -7.86
C PRO A 301 9.40 -3.07 -8.88
N GLY A 302 10.20 -4.09 -8.59
CA GLY A 302 10.68 -5.08 -9.56
C GLY A 302 12.03 -4.69 -10.15
N THR A 303 12.58 -5.60 -10.97
CA THR A 303 13.84 -5.38 -11.67
C THR A 303 13.67 -4.40 -12.84
N LYS A 304 14.79 -3.92 -13.43
CA LYS A 304 14.77 -3.06 -14.63
C LYS A 304 14.06 -3.71 -15.81
N ASP A 305 13.98 -5.05 -15.83
CA ASP A 305 13.29 -5.83 -16.88
C ASP A 305 11.82 -6.13 -16.50
N GLY A 306 11.30 -5.55 -15.42
CA GLY A 306 9.91 -5.69 -14.99
C GLY A 306 9.59 -7.03 -14.32
N GLN A 307 10.58 -7.73 -13.74
CA GLN A 307 10.35 -8.99 -13.03
C GLN A 307 10.24 -8.77 -11.52
N GLY A 308 9.39 -9.57 -10.87
CA GLY A 308 9.17 -9.47 -9.41
C GLY A 308 8.43 -8.20 -9.01
N GLY A 309 8.71 -7.72 -7.80
CA GLY A 309 8.10 -6.52 -7.26
C GLY A 309 6.79 -6.76 -6.51
N VAL A 310 6.31 -5.74 -5.82
CA VAL A 310 5.12 -5.81 -5.01
C VAL A 310 3.87 -5.44 -5.81
N TYR A 311 2.80 -6.23 -5.69
CA TYR A 311 1.46 -5.90 -6.14
C TYR A 311 0.71 -5.28 -4.95
N ASN A 312 0.54 -3.97 -5.01
CA ASN A 312 0.02 -3.14 -3.92
C ASN A 312 -1.45 -2.80 -4.13
N PHE A 313 -2.36 -3.64 -3.63
CA PHE A 313 -3.81 -3.54 -3.78
C PHE A 313 -4.46 -3.11 -2.46
N VAL A 314 -4.72 -1.81 -2.31
CA VAL A 314 -5.11 -1.24 -1.02
C VAL A 314 -6.51 -0.63 -1.09
N THR A 315 -7.35 -0.99 -0.11
CA THR A 315 -8.67 -0.41 0.09
C THR A 315 -8.66 0.54 1.28
N LYS A 316 -8.76 1.85 1.03
CA LYS A 316 -8.83 2.89 2.06
C LYS A 316 -10.17 3.62 1.98
N ARG A 317 -10.93 3.67 3.10
CA ARG A 317 -12.21 4.36 3.18
C ARG A 317 -12.28 5.20 4.46
N GLY A 318 -12.81 6.42 4.32
CA GLY A 318 -13.10 7.28 5.45
C GLY A 318 -14.57 7.69 5.48
N ARG A 319 -15.15 7.76 6.67
CA ARG A 319 -16.47 8.31 6.92
C ARG A 319 -16.32 9.58 7.73
N ALA A 320 -16.77 10.71 7.18
CA ALA A 320 -16.81 12.00 7.84
C ALA A 320 -18.25 12.34 8.24
N ASP A 321 -18.48 12.48 9.55
CA ASP A 321 -19.76 12.88 10.10
C ASP A 321 -19.88 14.42 10.11
N ARG A 322 -20.80 15.02 10.83
CA ARG A 322 -21.10 16.46 10.77
C ARG A 322 -19.89 17.33 11.15
N ASN A 323 -19.56 18.31 10.31
CA ASN A 323 -18.39 19.20 10.44
C ASN A 323 -17.05 18.46 10.55
N ALA A 324 -16.99 17.16 10.26
CA ALA A 324 -15.77 16.40 10.33
C ALA A 324 -14.92 16.57 9.06
N LYS A 325 -13.62 16.37 9.20
CA LYS A 325 -12.66 16.47 8.09
C LYS A 325 -11.79 15.23 8.02
N ILE A 326 -11.63 14.68 6.80
CA ILE A 326 -10.65 13.63 6.49
C ILE A 326 -9.76 14.12 5.35
N SER A 327 -8.45 14.10 5.59
CA SER A 327 -7.42 14.43 4.61
C SER A 327 -6.55 13.20 4.35
N TRP A 328 -6.49 12.79 3.08
CA TRP A 328 -5.56 11.77 2.61
C TRP A 328 -4.40 12.43 1.88
N THR A 329 -3.17 12.13 2.28
CA THR A 329 -1.97 12.52 1.55
C THR A 329 -1.17 11.27 1.21
N GLN A 330 -0.79 11.07 -0.05
CA GLN A 330 -0.03 9.89 -0.45
C GLN A 330 1.11 10.21 -1.41
N VAL A 331 2.23 9.55 -1.18
CA VAL A 331 3.39 9.51 -2.09
C VAL A 331 3.69 8.05 -2.42
N GLU A 332 3.48 7.69 -3.68
CA GLU A 332 3.64 6.33 -4.20
C GLU A 332 4.84 6.31 -5.15
N THR A 333 5.94 5.73 -4.72
CA THR A 333 7.20 5.70 -5.51
C THR A 333 7.69 4.30 -5.82
N GLY A 334 7.09 3.29 -5.23
CA GLY A 334 7.46 1.89 -5.41
C GLY A 334 6.33 1.05 -5.98
N SER A 335 6.42 -0.26 -5.80
CA SER A 335 5.54 -1.31 -6.33
C SER A 335 5.66 -1.53 -7.83
N ALA A 336 5.61 -2.80 -8.24
CA ALA A 336 5.47 -3.15 -9.65
C ALA A 336 4.09 -2.77 -10.18
N ILE A 337 3.06 -3.05 -9.38
CA ILE A 337 1.66 -2.72 -9.66
C ILE A 337 1.07 -1.99 -8.45
N THR A 338 0.51 -0.80 -8.66
CA THR A 338 -0.25 -0.08 -7.62
C THR A 338 -1.71 0.05 -8.03
N TRP A 339 -2.58 -0.36 -7.12
CA TRP A 339 -4.02 -0.22 -7.27
C TRP A 339 -4.64 0.27 -5.96
N LYS A 340 -4.94 1.58 -5.89
CA LYS A 340 -5.26 2.22 -4.62
C LYS A 340 -6.15 3.44 -4.79
N TYR A 341 -7.32 3.41 -4.15
CA TYR A 341 -8.30 4.49 -4.22
C TYR A 341 -8.82 4.85 -2.83
N PRO A 342 -8.12 5.69 -2.07
CA PRO A 342 -8.66 6.26 -0.84
C PRO A 342 -9.99 6.96 -1.11
N SER A 343 -10.95 6.82 -0.22
CA SER A 343 -12.25 7.47 -0.41
C SER A 343 -12.72 8.17 0.85
N VAL A 344 -13.58 9.20 0.67
CA VAL A 344 -14.29 9.85 1.77
C VAL A 344 -15.79 9.81 1.49
N ILE A 345 -16.53 9.24 2.45
CA ILE A 345 -17.98 9.34 2.50
C ILE A 345 -18.31 10.56 3.35
N LEU A 346 -18.69 11.67 2.72
CA LEU A 346 -19.08 12.94 3.34
C LEU A 346 -20.53 12.81 3.80
N ARG A 347 -20.71 12.10 4.93
CA ARG A 347 -22.02 11.68 5.42
C ARG A 347 -22.75 12.81 6.13
N GLY A 348 -22.04 13.55 6.97
CA GLY A 348 -22.61 14.63 7.76
C GLY A 348 -22.58 15.99 7.06
N ASP A 349 -23.45 16.88 7.47
CA ASP A 349 -23.49 18.25 6.97
C ASP A 349 -22.18 18.98 7.27
N ASN A 350 -21.71 19.83 6.35
CA ASN A 350 -20.48 20.60 6.39
C ASN A 350 -19.20 19.75 6.49
N SER A 351 -19.25 18.44 6.23
CA SER A 351 -18.05 17.60 6.24
C SER A 351 -17.14 17.92 5.06
N VAL A 352 -15.84 17.68 5.26
CA VAL A 352 -14.76 18.00 4.32
C VAL A 352 -13.92 16.77 4.01
N GLY A 353 -13.67 16.51 2.73
CA GLY A 353 -12.78 15.47 2.23
C GLY A 353 -11.66 16.05 1.39
N GLU A 354 -10.42 15.69 1.67
CA GLU A 354 -9.26 16.14 0.89
C GLU A 354 -8.45 14.94 0.43
N PHE A 355 -7.88 15.05 -0.75
CA PHE A 355 -6.98 14.07 -1.32
C PHE A 355 -5.83 14.76 -2.06
N TYR A 356 -4.63 14.50 -1.60
CA TYR A 356 -3.38 14.97 -2.18
C TYR A 356 -2.51 13.76 -2.54
N SER A 357 -2.09 13.65 -3.79
CA SER A 357 -1.36 12.47 -4.26
C SER A 357 -0.24 12.82 -5.22
N VAL A 358 0.93 12.22 -5.01
CA VAL A 358 1.98 12.04 -6.03
C VAL A 358 2.14 10.55 -6.28
N ALA A 359 1.97 10.13 -7.54
CA ALA A 359 2.24 8.76 -7.97
C ALA A 359 3.32 8.78 -9.04
N LEU A 360 4.46 8.12 -8.76
CA LEU A 360 5.57 8.02 -9.70
C LEU A 360 5.69 6.58 -10.20
N THR A 361 5.76 6.43 -11.51
CA THR A 361 6.04 5.14 -12.18
C THR A 361 7.27 5.27 -13.06
N ASN A 362 8.18 4.32 -12.95
CA ASN A 362 9.39 4.22 -13.77
C ASN A 362 9.56 2.79 -14.27
N ASN A 363 10.45 2.58 -15.25
CA ASN A 363 10.67 1.27 -15.88
C ASN A 363 9.33 0.65 -16.32
N TYR A 364 8.96 -0.53 -15.79
CA TYR A 364 7.71 -1.25 -16.13
C TYR A 364 6.63 -1.13 -15.04
N GLN A 365 6.78 -0.21 -14.10
CA GLN A 365 5.77 0.01 -13.08
C GLN A 365 4.44 0.47 -13.68
N GLN A 366 3.34 0.02 -13.09
CA GLN A 366 2.00 0.43 -13.47
C GLN A 366 1.23 0.87 -12.23
N ALA A 367 0.61 2.04 -12.31
CA ALA A 367 -0.24 2.57 -11.25
C ALA A 367 -1.61 2.93 -11.80
N ASP A 368 -2.67 2.43 -11.18
CA ASP A 368 -4.03 2.94 -11.33
C ASP A 368 -4.47 3.42 -9.95
N THR A 369 -4.31 4.72 -9.72
CA THR A 369 -4.55 5.35 -8.43
C THR A 369 -5.58 6.46 -8.54
N GLY A 370 -6.05 6.94 -7.40
CA GLY A 370 -6.98 8.05 -7.39
C GLY A 370 -7.82 8.07 -6.12
N THR A 371 -9.05 8.60 -6.23
CA THR A 371 -9.89 8.78 -5.05
C THR A 371 -11.37 8.71 -5.38
N LYS A 372 -12.18 8.53 -4.32
CA LYS A 372 -13.65 8.64 -4.42
C LYS A 372 -14.16 9.60 -3.35
N MET A 373 -14.89 10.63 -3.77
CA MET A 373 -15.55 11.59 -2.89
C MET A 373 -17.06 11.46 -3.05
N ILE A 374 -17.74 10.97 -2.01
CA ILE A 374 -19.18 10.70 -2.01
C ILE A 374 -19.87 11.70 -1.09
N HIS A 375 -20.56 12.69 -1.66
CA HIS A 375 -21.27 13.73 -0.95
C HIS A 375 -22.71 13.29 -0.62
N ILE A 376 -23.04 13.20 0.67
CA ILE A 376 -24.36 12.82 1.17
C ILE A 376 -24.98 13.95 1.98
N GLY A 377 -24.22 14.55 2.92
CA GLY A 377 -24.64 15.70 3.72
C GLY A 377 -24.69 17.00 2.94
N LYS A 378 -25.33 18.03 3.52
CA LYS A 378 -25.43 19.37 2.96
C LYS A 378 -24.15 20.18 3.18
N ASN A 379 -23.86 21.14 2.30
CA ASN A 379 -22.70 22.04 2.36
C ASN A 379 -21.36 21.29 2.47
N THR A 380 -21.27 20.09 1.94
CA THR A 380 -20.07 19.29 1.97
C THR A 380 -19.04 19.78 0.96
N LYS A 381 -17.76 19.63 1.27
CA LYS A 381 -16.65 20.07 0.41
C LYS A 381 -15.69 18.95 0.13
N SER A 382 -15.18 18.87 -1.10
CA SER A 382 -14.05 18.01 -1.42
C SER A 382 -13.01 18.71 -2.29
N THR A 383 -11.72 18.42 -2.01
CA THR A 383 -10.58 18.90 -2.78
C THR A 383 -9.74 17.72 -3.21
N ILE A 384 -9.38 17.66 -4.48
CA ILE A 384 -8.56 16.60 -5.05
C ILE A 384 -7.41 17.25 -5.81
N VAL A 385 -6.17 16.93 -5.41
CA VAL A 385 -4.94 17.31 -6.13
C VAL A 385 -4.14 16.05 -6.38
N ALA A 386 -4.11 15.59 -7.62
CA ALA A 386 -3.41 14.38 -8.03
C ALA A 386 -2.32 14.70 -9.05
N LYS A 387 -1.10 14.30 -8.75
CA LYS A 387 0.07 14.48 -9.61
C LYS A 387 0.61 13.10 -10.01
N GLY A 388 0.58 12.79 -11.31
CA GLY A 388 1.11 11.55 -11.87
C GLY A 388 2.41 11.80 -12.61
N ILE A 389 3.48 11.05 -12.31
CA ILE A 389 4.76 11.11 -13.00
C ILE A 389 5.02 9.76 -13.65
N SER A 390 5.30 9.75 -14.94
CA SER A 390 5.63 8.53 -15.67
C SER A 390 6.97 8.70 -16.38
N ALA A 391 7.90 7.77 -16.14
CA ALA A 391 9.22 7.73 -16.75
C ALA A 391 9.50 6.35 -17.36
N GLY A 392 10.43 6.26 -18.31
CA GLY A 392 10.76 5.02 -18.98
C GLY A 392 9.52 4.40 -19.66
N HIS A 393 9.20 3.14 -19.31
CA HIS A 393 7.98 2.44 -19.76
C HIS A 393 6.83 2.56 -18.74
N GLY A 394 6.97 3.38 -17.69
CA GLY A 394 6.00 3.54 -16.62
C GLY A 394 4.64 3.99 -17.10
N GLN A 395 3.57 3.42 -16.55
CA GLN A 395 2.19 3.73 -16.88
C GLN A 395 1.45 4.23 -15.65
N ASN A 396 0.93 5.44 -15.69
CA ASN A 396 0.20 6.04 -14.58
C ASN A 396 -1.23 6.36 -14.99
N THR A 397 -2.19 5.88 -14.23
CA THR A 397 -3.60 6.16 -14.43
C THR A 397 -4.16 6.85 -13.19
N TYR A 398 -4.70 8.04 -13.35
CA TYR A 398 -5.54 8.68 -12.35
C TYR A 398 -7.00 8.32 -12.60
N ARG A 399 -7.67 7.82 -11.53
CA ARG A 399 -9.10 7.52 -11.58
C ARG A 399 -9.82 8.23 -10.44
N GLY A 400 -10.61 9.24 -10.75
CA GLY A 400 -11.34 10.06 -9.79
C GLY A 400 -12.84 9.84 -9.86
N GLN A 401 -13.47 9.52 -8.73
CA GLN A 401 -14.91 9.50 -8.62
C GLN A 401 -15.40 10.61 -7.71
N VAL A 402 -16.30 11.46 -8.24
CA VAL A 402 -17.06 12.43 -7.45
C VAL A 402 -18.54 12.14 -7.64
N LYS A 403 -19.21 11.77 -6.54
CA LYS A 403 -20.64 11.51 -6.55
C LYS A 403 -21.34 12.42 -5.58
N ILE A 404 -22.27 13.24 -6.08
CA ILE A 404 -23.10 14.16 -5.31
C ILE A 404 -24.52 13.62 -5.29
N MET A 405 -24.98 13.18 -4.10
CA MET A 405 -26.27 12.55 -3.89
C MET A 405 -27.40 13.57 -3.93
N PRO A 406 -28.66 13.18 -4.16
CA PRO A 406 -29.80 14.10 -4.25
C PRO A 406 -29.98 15.02 -3.03
N GLY A 407 -29.64 14.54 -1.82
CA GLY A 407 -29.74 15.30 -0.57
C GLY A 407 -28.58 16.25 -0.28
N ALA A 408 -27.48 16.18 -1.04
CA ALA A 408 -26.26 16.94 -0.81
C ALA A 408 -26.36 18.37 -1.36
N GLU A 409 -27.23 19.18 -0.77
CA GLU A 409 -27.43 20.59 -1.14
C GLU A 409 -26.12 21.39 -0.93
N ASN A 410 -25.80 22.30 -1.87
CA ASN A 410 -24.62 23.16 -1.86
C ASN A 410 -23.28 22.41 -1.75
N ALA A 411 -23.22 21.15 -2.14
CA ALA A 411 -21.98 20.41 -2.21
C ALA A 411 -20.99 21.05 -3.21
N THR A 412 -19.72 21.10 -2.85
CA THR A 412 -18.67 21.66 -3.71
C THR A 412 -17.53 20.69 -3.89
N ASN A 413 -17.02 20.57 -5.10
CA ASN A 413 -15.80 19.82 -5.41
C ASN A 413 -14.87 20.66 -6.26
N HIS A 414 -13.57 20.57 -5.95
CA HIS A 414 -12.48 21.05 -6.80
C HIS A 414 -11.52 19.89 -7.05
N THR A 415 -11.27 19.59 -8.33
CA THR A 415 -10.37 18.50 -8.74
C THR A 415 -9.34 19.05 -9.72
N GLN A 416 -8.06 18.87 -9.40
CA GLN A 416 -6.92 19.10 -10.27
C GLN A 416 -6.15 17.78 -10.42
N CYS A 417 -6.00 17.28 -11.65
CA CYS A 417 -5.21 16.10 -11.95
C CYS A 417 -4.22 16.38 -13.07
N ASP A 418 -2.94 16.40 -12.73
CA ASP A 418 -1.87 16.70 -13.66
C ASP A 418 -0.96 15.49 -13.85
N SER A 419 -0.51 15.30 -15.09
CA SER A 419 0.43 14.23 -15.46
C SER A 419 1.67 14.81 -16.10
N LEU A 420 2.85 14.32 -15.71
CA LEU A 420 4.15 14.67 -16.25
C LEU A 420 4.79 13.43 -16.88
N LEU A 421 5.17 13.54 -18.14
CA LEU A 421 5.78 12.48 -18.91
C LEU A 421 7.28 12.72 -19.11
N ILE A 422 8.09 11.67 -18.91
CA ILE A 422 9.53 11.69 -19.10
C ILE A 422 9.89 10.51 -20.04
N GLY A 423 10.45 10.84 -21.19
CA GLY A 423 10.76 9.87 -22.23
C GLY A 423 9.57 9.49 -23.13
N PRO A 424 9.85 8.78 -24.25
CA PRO A 424 8.86 8.51 -25.30
C PRO A 424 7.89 7.34 -24.99
N GLU A 425 8.29 6.40 -24.13
CA GLU A 425 7.55 5.16 -23.83
C GLU A 425 6.62 5.28 -22.60
N SER A 426 6.75 6.39 -21.86
CA SER A 426 5.93 6.63 -20.67
C SER A 426 4.48 6.96 -21.02
N GLY A 427 3.53 6.55 -20.16
CA GLY A 427 2.10 6.75 -20.40
C GLY A 427 1.36 7.36 -19.22
N ALA A 428 0.41 8.25 -19.53
CA ALA A 428 -0.50 8.81 -18.54
C ALA A 428 -1.95 8.70 -19.02
N HIS A 429 -2.85 8.37 -18.09
CA HIS A 429 -4.27 8.20 -18.36
C HIS A 429 -5.10 8.88 -17.27
N THR A 430 -6.15 9.58 -17.67
CA THR A 430 -7.08 10.21 -16.73
C THR A 430 -8.49 9.68 -16.97
N MET A 431 -9.11 9.14 -15.93
CA MET A 431 -10.44 8.50 -15.97
C MET A 431 -11.37 9.09 -14.91
N PRO A 432 -11.94 10.29 -15.16
CA PRO A 432 -12.90 10.89 -14.24
C PRO A 432 -14.25 10.17 -14.33
N TYR A 433 -14.89 9.98 -13.17
CA TYR A 433 -16.28 9.56 -13.06
C TYR A 433 -17.04 10.55 -12.19
N ILE A 434 -17.90 11.35 -12.81
CA ILE A 434 -18.60 12.45 -12.16
C ILE A 434 -20.10 12.22 -12.26
N GLU A 435 -20.77 12.14 -11.11
CA GLU A 435 -22.22 11.99 -11.02
C GLU A 435 -22.78 13.05 -10.08
N VAL A 436 -23.55 13.99 -10.64
CA VAL A 436 -24.16 15.10 -9.89
C VAL A 436 -25.67 14.95 -9.93
N GLN A 437 -26.28 14.68 -8.77
CA GLN A 437 -27.73 14.46 -8.63
C GLN A 437 -28.44 15.61 -7.87
N ASN A 438 -27.71 16.69 -7.53
CA ASN A 438 -28.29 17.87 -6.86
C ASN A 438 -27.97 19.14 -7.65
N PRO A 439 -28.98 19.96 -8.03
CA PRO A 439 -28.78 21.13 -8.90
C PRO A 439 -28.08 22.31 -8.20
N THR A 440 -27.94 22.31 -6.87
CA THR A 440 -27.22 23.37 -6.13
C THR A 440 -25.73 23.10 -6.01
N ALA A 441 -25.27 21.96 -6.49
CA ALA A 441 -23.87 21.58 -6.42
C ALA A 441 -22.99 22.41 -7.36
N ARG A 442 -21.73 22.59 -6.96
CA ARG A 442 -20.68 23.22 -7.79
C ARG A 442 -19.51 22.25 -7.92
N LEU A 443 -19.08 22.00 -9.15
CA LEU A 443 -18.00 21.08 -9.43
C LEU A 443 -17.03 21.68 -10.45
N GLU A 444 -15.76 21.64 -10.10
CA GLU A 444 -14.65 22.07 -10.97
C GLU A 444 -13.72 20.87 -11.16
N HIS A 445 -13.39 20.59 -12.42
CA HIS A 445 -12.45 19.52 -12.77
C HIS A 445 -11.48 20.00 -13.84
N GLU A 446 -10.20 20.01 -13.49
CA GLU A 446 -9.11 20.34 -14.41
C GLU A 446 -8.19 19.12 -14.56
N ALA A 447 -7.75 18.86 -15.78
CA ALA A 447 -6.79 17.83 -16.09
C ALA A 447 -5.76 18.34 -17.09
N SER A 448 -4.48 18.12 -16.79
CA SER A 448 -3.40 18.47 -17.70
C SER A 448 -2.44 17.31 -17.90
N THR A 449 -1.82 17.22 -19.07
CA THR A 449 -0.72 16.31 -19.36
C THR A 449 0.37 17.08 -20.08
N SER A 450 1.58 17.06 -19.54
CA SER A 450 2.73 17.75 -20.09
C SER A 450 3.95 16.83 -20.14
N LYS A 451 4.91 17.18 -21.00
CA LYS A 451 6.27 16.64 -20.96
C LYS A 451 7.17 17.62 -20.23
N VAL A 452 8.28 17.10 -19.68
CA VAL A 452 9.34 17.98 -19.22
C VAL A 452 9.83 18.81 -20.40
N SER A 453 9.90 20.13 -20.22
CA SER A 453 10.26 21.06 -21.30
C SER A 453 11.76 21.02 -21.60
N ASP A 454 12.13 20.72 -22.85
CA ASP A 454 13.51 20.74 -23.31
C ASP A 454 14.16 22.12 -23.12
N ASP A 455 13.38 23.22 -23.26
CA ASP A 455 13.85 24.58 -23.02
C ASP A 455 14.19 24.81 -21.54
N GLN A 456 13.39 24.28 -20.61
CA GLN A 456 13.66 24.36 -19.17
C GLN A 456 14.90 23.57 -18.81
N LEU A 457 15.06 22.36 -19.34
CA LEU A 457 16.24 21.54 -19.14
C LEU A 457 17.49 22.25 -19.68
N PHE A 458 17.43 22.70 -20.93
CA PHE A 458 18.52 23.46 -21.55
C PHE A 458 18.92 24.68 -20.69
N TYR A 459 17.94 25.46 -20.21
CA TYR A 459 18.20 26.63 -19.38
C TYR A 459 18.92 26.29 -18.06
N LEU A 460 18.55 25.18 -17.40
CA LEU A 460 19.20 24.71 -16.17
C LEU A 460 20.61 24.18 -16.46
N MET A 461 20.76 23.39 -17.52
CA MET A 461 22.06 22.82 -17.94
C MET A 461 23.07 23.90 -18.33
N GLN A 462 22.63 25.01 -18.96
CA GLN A 462 23.50 26.17 -19.27
C GLN A 462 24.07 26.84 -18.01
N ARG A 463 23.51 26.56 -16.83
CA ARG A 463 24.01 27.03 -15.52
C ARG A 463 24.88 26.02 -14.80
N GLY A 464 25.26 24.94 -15.49
CA GLY A 464 26.15 23.89 -14.94
C GLY A 464 25.42 22.84 -14.07
N ILE A 465 24.08 22.84 -14.09
CA ILE A 465 23.28 21.78 -13.45
C ILE A 465 23.27 20.56 -14.37
N SER A 466 23.51 19.37 -13.83
CA SER A 466 23.42 18.13 -14.60
C SER A 466 21.98 17.90 -15.09
N GLU A 467 21.81 17.16 -16.17
CA GLU A 467 20.49 16.82 -16.71
C GLU A 467 19.61 16.11 -15.68
N GLU A 468 20.20 15.16 -14.95
CA GLU A 468 19.51 14.42 -13.87
C GLU A 468 19.07 15.35 -12.74
N GLU A 469 19.92 16.26 -12.28
CA GLU A 469 19.59 17.24 -11.25
C GLU A 469 18.54 18.26 -11.72
N ALA A 470 18.58 18.65 -13.01
CA ALA A 470 17.59 19.52 -13.62
C ALA A 470 16.19 18.88 -13.64
N HIS A 471 16.10 17.58 -14.01
CA HIS A 471 14.87 16.82 -13.94
C HIS A 471 14.34 16.75 -12.50
N HIS A 472 15.22 16.42 -11.55
CA HIS A 472 14.84 16.36 -10.14
C HIS A 472 14.30 17.69 -9.61
N MET A 473 14.92 18.81 -9.95
CA MET A 473 14.45 20.14 -9.56
C MET A 473 13.05 20.46 -10.13
N ILE A 474 12.82 20.13 -11.40
CA ILE A 474 11.51 20.34 -12.05
C ILE A 474 10.43 19.51 -11.36
N ILE A 475 10.71 18.22 -11.13
CA ILE A 475 9.76 17.28 -10.53
C ILE A 475 9.44 17.64 -9.07
N THR A 476 10.46 18.02 -8.29
CA THR A 476 10.26 18.45 -6.90
C THR A 476 9.41 19.71 -6.85
N GLY A 477 9.69 20.69 -7.71
CA GLY A 477 8.88 21.89 -7.82
C GLY A 477 7.43 21.60 -8.23
N TRP A 478 7.25 20.69 -9.18
CA TRP A 478 5.93 20.28 -9.67
C TRP A 478 5.10 19.50 -8.64
N SER A 479 5.75 18.72 -7.78
CA SER A 479 5.12 17.92 -6.73
C SER A 479 4.88 18.70 -5.43
N ARG A 480 5.35 19.95 -5.34
CA ARG A 480 5.37 20.76 -4.11
C ARG A 480 4.00 20.87 -3.43
N ASP A 481 2.92 21.00 -4.21
CA ASP A 481 1.57 21.16 -3.66
C ASP A 481 1.08 19.96 -2.84
N VAL A 482 1.60 18.78 -3.12
CA VAL A 482 1.33 17.57 -2.36
C VAL A 482 2.32 17.40 -1.21
N ILE A 483 3.61 17.58 -1.49
CA ILE A 483 4.68 17.38 -0.49
C ILE A 483 4.51 18.29 0.74
N LYS A 484 4.02 19.52 0.56
CA LYS A 484 3.78 20.47 1.68
C LYS A 484 2.69 20.03 2.66
N GLU A 485 1.82 19.07 2.28
CA GLU A 485 0.77 18.53 3.14
C GLU A 485 1.29 17.44 4.10
N LEU A 486 2.51 16.94 3.86
CA LEU A 486 3.20 16.01 4.74
C LEU A 486 3.85 16.72 5.93
N PRO A 487 4.00 16.07 7.09
CA PRO A 487 4.92 16.51 8.13
C PRO A 487 6.34 16.68 7.58
N PHE A 488 7.12 17.62 8.16
CA PHE A 488 8.40 18.07 7.59
C PHE A 488 9.40 16.94 7.34
N GLU A 489 9.57 16.03 8.28
CA GLU A 489 10.51 14.91 8.17
C GLU A 489 10.13 13.97 7.00
N PHE A 490 8.84 13.72 6.84
CA PHE A 490 8.31 12.87 5.77
C PHE A 490 8.29 13.57 4.42
N ALA A 491 8.13 14.90 4.41
CA ALA A 491 8.29 15.69 3.20
C ALA A 491 9.73 15.58 2.65
N MET A 492 10.73 15.55 3.53
CA MET A 492 12.13 15.34 3.15
C MET A 492 12.36 13.92 2.62
N GLU A 493 11.83 12.90 3.30
CA GLU A 493 11.91 11.51 2.85
C GLU A 493 11.23 11.32 1.49
N ALA A 494 10.01 11.80 1.33
CA ALA A 494 9.27 11.75 0.08
C ALA A 494 10.04 12.42 -1.08
N SER A 495 10.65 13.58 -0.84
CA SER A 495 11.47 14.27 -1.82
C SER A 495 12.70 13.45 -2.24
N GLN A 496 13.34 12.80 -1.27
CA GLN A 496 14.48 11.91 -1.53
C GLN A 496 14.07 10.65 -2.31
N LEU A 497 12.91 10.07 -1.97
CA LEU A 497 12.37 8.91 -2.69
C LEU A 497 12.03 9.25 -4.14
N LEU A 498 11.44 10.41 -4.41
CA LEU A 498 11.19 10.87 -5.77
C LEU A 498 12.49 11.00 -6.58
N LYS A 499 13.58 11.45 -5.94
CA LYS A 499 14.89 11.54 -6.58
C LYS A 499 15.42 10.14 -6.95
N VAL A 500 15.53 9.24 -5.96
CA VAL A 500 16.10 7.89 -6.15
C VAL A 500 15.28 7.07 -7.15
N SER A 501 13.95 7.19 -7.14
CA SER A 501 13.09 6.45 -8.05
C SER A 501 13.20 6.86 -9.52
N LEU A 502 13.84 8.00 -9.80
CA LEU A 502 14.09 8.50 -11.16
C LEU A 502 15.54 8.30 -11.63
N GLU A 503 16.44 7.86 -10.75
CA GLU A 503 17.82 7.55 -11.12
C GLU A 503 17.86 6.52 -12.26
N GLY A 504 18.57 6.84 -13.33
CA GLY A 504 18.63 6.00 -14.53
C GLY A 504 17.39 6.01 -15.44
N ALA A 505 16.37 6.82 -15.14
CA ALA A 505 15.22 7.01 -16.04
C ALA A 505 15.49 8.07 -17.13
N VAL A 506 16.55 8.84 -16.95
CA VAL A 506 16.96 9.96 -17.81
C VAL A 506 18.35 9.64 -18.31
N GLY A 507 18.46 8.95 -19.45
CA GLY A 507 19.73 8.57 -20.06
C GLY A 507 19.53 7.77 -21.33
#